data_650981322374d996671318cf2fd6647b
#
_entry.id   650981322374d996671318cf2fd6647b
#
_cell.length_a   1.000
_cell.length_b   1.000
_cell.length_c   1.000
_cell.angle_alpha   90.00
_cell.angle_beta   90.00
_cell.angle_gamma   90.00
#
_symmetry.space_group_name_H-M   'P 1'
#
loop_
_entity.id
_entity.type
_entity.pdbx_description
1 polymer ?
#
loop_
_entity_poly.entity_id
_entity_poly.type
_entity_poly.pdbx_seq_one_letter_code
_entity_poly.pdbx_strand_id
1 'polypeptide(L)'
;MPIAERRTLLYNPPLSQHEAKTNMSINLFGRVIEDNDQTRARREHLERIQALVGNAYPNKFSRTSLTGSAEGEDTITSVVRAFEKHAPELKEGERPTPEQLEAANAELSRYVVRVSGRLATPPRVMGKAAFVHLSDGRERLQIYVRRQEAVAISNDSDQSVEETESGWKLFQLLDHGDFIGVEGAVFITKTGELSVHVSTIQFLSKALQPMPDKLHGINDPEIRQRQRYADLIASSLKVETGDEPQTEGTERELSTREVFVRRSKLITAMRRHLDEHGYIEVETPMLSPIASGAAARPFKTHHNALDIDLYLRIAPELYLKRLLVGGFERVYELNRNFRNEGISARHNPEFTMLEFYTAYKDVNWMMDFCEEMLRETVQAVHGSLQLQFDGEVIDFSWVERLSMKEAIIRHQSPAWSMLDSEYFEGDWIEDPR
;
A
#
# COMPACT_ATOMS: atom_id res chain seq x y z
N MET A 1 -22.92 -28.94 -39.40
CA MET A 1 -23.10 -29.54 -38.06
C MET A 1 -22.59 -28.52 -37.01
N PRO A 2 -23.41 -28.10 -36.08
CA PRO A 2 -23.04 -27.01 -35.15
C PRO A 2 -22.19 -27.54 -34.02
N ILE A 3 -21.22 -26.71 -33.60
CA ILE A 3 -20.31 -26.92 -32.48
C ILE A 3 -21.10 -26.73 -31.20
N ALA A 4 -21.20 -27.79 -30.43
CA ALA A 4 -21.91 -27.80 -29.16
C ALA A 4 -21.14 -27.01 -28.10
N GLU A 5 -21.79 -26.05 -27.49
CA GLU A 5 -21.35 -25.33 -26.29
C GLU A 5 -21.09 -26.33 -25.13
N ARG A 6 -19.84 -26.50 -24.77
CA ARG A 6 -19.48 -27.12 -23.50
C ARG A 6 -19.53 -26.06 -22.41
N ARG A 7 -20.63 -26.01 -21.66
CA ARG A 7 -20.70 -25.33 -20.37
C ARG A 7 -19.77 -26.05 -19.40
N THR A 8 -18.66 -25.43 -19.07
CA THR A 8 -17.80 -25.88 -17.95
C THR A 8 -18.50 -25.54 -16.65
N LEU A 9 -19.08 -26.55 -15.99
CA LEU A 9 -19.59 -26.45 -14.64
C LEU A 9 -18.39 -26.27 -13.69
N LEU A 10 -18.18 -25.06 -13.22
CA LEU A 10 -17.28 -24.79 -12.11
C LEU A 10 -17.92 -25.35 -10.83
N TYR A 11 -17.27 -26.34 -10.24
CA TYR A 11 -17.66 -26.95 -8.98
C TYR A 11 -17.39 -25.95 -7.83
N ASN A 12 -18.47 -25.41 -7.25
CA ASN A 12 -18.42 -24.69 -5.99
C ASN A 12 -18.73 -25.69 -4.85
N PRO A 13 -17.80 -25.97 -3.94
CA PRO A 13 -18.13 -26.74 -2.75
C PRO A 13 -19.13 -25.97 -1.87
N PRO A 14 -20.06 -26.64 -1.16
CA PRO A 14 -20.99 -25.96 -0.27
C PRO A 14 -20.25 -25.29 0.88
N LEU A 15 -20.52 -24.01 1.08
CA LEU A 15 -20.01 -23.19 2.19
C LEU A 15 -20.50 -23.75 3.54
N SER A 16 -19.63 -23.75 4.56
CA SER A 16 -20.00 -24.20 5.91
C SER A 16 -21.01 -23.23 6.54
N GLN A 17 -21.87 -23.73 7.45
CA GLN A 17 -22.91 -22.92 8.12
C GLN A 17 -22.37 -21.74 8.95
N HIS A 18 -21.06 -21.66 9.18
CA HIS A 18 -20.42 -20.53 9.87
C HIS A 18 -20.18 -19.32 8.94
N GLU A 19 -20.11 -19.57 7.63
CA GLU A 19 -19.89 -18.51 6.62
C GLU A 19 -21.18 -17.79 6.24
N ALA A 20 -22.34 -18.33 6.60
CA ALA A 20 -23.65 -17.74 6.29
C ALA A 20 -24.02 -16.52 7.16
N LYS A 21 -23.24 -16.13 8.16
CA LYS A 21 -23.52 -14.99 9.03
C LYS A 21 -22.67 -13.74 8.74
N THR A 22 -21.69 -13.83 7.87
CA THR A 22 -20.95 -12.66 7.36
C THR A 22 -21.38 -12.45 5.92
N ASN A 23 -22.60 -11.96 5.73
CA ASN A 23 -23.15 -11.62 4.42
C ASN A 23 -22.52 -10.34 3.87
N MET A 24 -21.22 -10.35 3.62
CA MET A 24 -20.57 -9.68 2.51
C MET A 24 -20.12 -10.75 1.53
N SER A 25 -21.07 -11.39 0.85
CA SER A 25 -20.75 -12.27 -0.27
C SER A 25 -20.10 -11.41 -1.37
N ILE A 26 -18.77 -11.40 -1.41
CA ILE A 26 -18.05 -10.96 -2.58
C ILE A 26 -18.39 -11.98 -3.66
N ASN A 27 -19.43 -11.69 -4.41
CA ASN A 27 -19.72 -12.43 -5.63
C ASN A 27 -18.68 -12.00 -6.65
N LEU A 28 -17.56 -12.73 -6.74
CA LEU A 28 -16.45 -12.47 -7.68
C LEU A 28 -16.90 -12.36 -9.14
N PHE A 29 -18.10 -12.83 -9.47
CA PHE A 29 -18.70 -12.82 -10.81
C PHE A 29 -20.13 -12.25 -10.83
N GLY A 30 -20.65 -11.79 -9.68
CA GLY A 30 -21.95 -11.12 -9.56
C GLY A 30 -21.81 -9.59 -9.60
N ARG A 31 -22.88 -8.89 -9.30
CA ARG A 31 -22.89 -7.43 -9.27
C ARG A 31 -21.84 -6.92 -8.28
N VAL A 32 -20.79 -6.33 -8.78
CA VAL A 32 -19.67 -5.75 -8.00
C VAL A 32 -20.16 -4.59 -7.12
N ILE A 33 -21.33 -4.01 -7.43
CA ILE A 33 -21.91 -2.87 -6.74
C ILE A 33 -23.32 -3.25 -6.30
N GLU A 34 -23.58 -3.17 -4.99
CA GLU A 34 -24.92 -3.36 -4.44
C GLU A 34 -25.86 -2.28 -4.98
N ASP A 35 -27.11 -2.67 -5.29
CA ASP A 35 -28.14 -1.75 -5.73
C ASP A 35 -28.92 -1.23 -4.51
N ASN A 36 -28.45 -0.11 -3.96
CA ASN A 36 -29.08 0.60 -2.85
C ASN A 36 -29.26 2.09 -3.20
N ASP A 37 -29.93 2.84 -2.34
CA ASP A 37 -30.26 4.25 -2.61
C ASP A 37 -29.02 5.10 -2.83
N GLN A 38 -27.93 4.85 -2.11
CA GLN A 38 -26.66 5.58 -2.27
C GLN A 38 -26.00 5.28 -3.62
N THR A 39 -25.94 4.02 -4.04
CA THR A 39 -25.34 3.66 -5.33
C THR A 39 -26.18 4.10 -6.51
N ARG A 40 -27.52 4.15 -6.37
CA ARG A 40 -28.42 4.71 -7.37
C ARG A 40 -28.22 6.22 -7.53
N ALA A 41 -28.21 6.97 -6.44
CA ALA A 41 -27.94 8.40 -6.46
C ALA A 41 -26.58 8.73 -7.13
N ARG A 42 -25.52 7.95 -6.84
CA ARG A 42 -24.20 8.12 -7.45
C ARG A 42 -24.22 7.84 -8.97
N ARG A 43 -25.02 6.89 -9.43
CA ARG A 43 -25.23 6.65 -10.88
C ARG A 43 -25.97 7.80 -11.55
N GLU A 44 -26.99 8.32 -10.94
CA GLU A 44 -27.71 9.51 -11.43
C GLU A 44 -26.78 10.74 -11.51
N HIS A 45 -25.94 10.94 -10.49
CA HIS A 45 -24.89 11.97 -10.53
C HIS A 45 -23.93 11.75 -11.70
N LEU A 46 -23.48 10.49 -11.93
CA LEU A 46 -22.59 10.16 -13.04
C LEU A 46 -23.22 10.51 -14.39
N GLU A 47 -24.49 10.16 -14.63
CA GLU A 47 -25.20 10.49 -15.88
C GLU A 47 -25.26 12.00 -16.10
N ARG A 48 -25.55 12.77 -15.04
CA ARG A 48 -25.56 14.23 -15.10
C ARG A 48 -24.20 14.84 -15.32
N ILE A 49 -23.14 14.25 -14.71
CA ILE A 49 -21.75 14.63 -14.96
C ILE A 49 -21.39 14.38 -16.43
N GLN A 50 -21.73 13.21 -16.98
CA GLN A 50 -21.50 12.89 -18.39
C GLN A 50 -22.21 13.86 -19.34
N ALA A 51 -23.43 14.24 -19.02
CA ALA A 51 -24.16 15.26 -19.79
C ALA A 51 -23.47 16.64 -19.75
N LEU A 52 -22.79 16.99 -18.66
CA LEU A 52 -22.13 18.27 -18.49
C LEU A 52 -20.72 18.33 -19.09
N VAL A 53 -19.91 17.30 -18.87
CA VAL A 53 -18.47 17.32 -19.21
C VAL A 53 -18.06 16.32 -20.29
N GLY A 54 -18.98 15.52 -20.82
CA GLY A 54 -18.70 14.45 -21.79
C GLY A 54 -18.15 13.20 -21.11
N ASN A 55 -17.03 12.67 -21.61
CA ASN A 55 -16.43 11.46 -21.07
C ASN A 55 -16.11 11.56 -19.56
N ALA A 56 -16.78 10.76 -18.73
CA ALA A 56 -16.56 10.76 -17.28
C ALA A 56 -15.25 10.06 -16.83
N TYR A 57 -14.51 9.47 -17.77
CA TYR A 57 -13.28 8.74 -17.48
C TYR A 57 -12.17 9.11 -18.47
N PRO A 58 -11.63 10.34 -18.40
CA PRO A 58 -10.57 10.79 -19.29
C PRO A 58 -9.30 9.94 -19.09
N ASN A 59 -8.57 9.70 -20.18
CA ASN A 59 -7.38 8.86 -20.16
C ASN A 59 -6.15 9.54 -19.52
N LYS A 60 -6.17 10.86 -19.40
CA LYS A 60 -5.05 11.64 -18.83
C LYS A 60 -5.55 12.91 -18.16
N PHE A 61 -4.73 13.39 -17.22
CA PHE A 61 -4.82 14.71 -16.63
C PHE A 61 -3.41 15.26 -16.46
N SER A 62 -3.12 16.41 -17.03
CA SER A 62 -1.80 17.04 -16.92
C SER A 62 -1.74 17.88 -15.65
N ARG A 63 -0.71 17.71 -14.85
CA ARG A 63 -0.44 18.47 -13.62
C ARG A 63 0.64 19.51 -13.87
N THR A 64 0.73 20.52 -13.03
CA THR A 64 1.87 21.47 -13.06
C THR A 64 3.16 20.80 -12.56
N SER A 65 4.30 21.48 -12.71
CA SER A 65 5.63 21.02 -12.30
C SER A 65 6.37 22.12 -11.51
N LEU A 66 5.64 22.85 -10.66
CA LEU A 66 6.16 24.03 -9.96
C LEU A 66 7.00 23.66 -8.73
N THR A 67 6.71 22.54 -8.08
CA THR A 67 7.33 22.15 -6.81
C THR A 67 8.69 21.48 -6.98
N GLY A 68 9.09 21.15 -8.20
CA GLY A 68 10.33 20.41 -8.47
C GLY A 68 10.33 19.00 -7.86
N SER A 69 9.16 18.37 -7.78
CA SER A 69 9.05 17.02 -7.23
C SER A 69 9.88 16.02 -8.04
N ALA A 70 10.39 14.98 -7.37
CA ALA A 70 11.11 13.88 -8.03
C ALA A 70 10.25 13.11 -9.06
N GLU A 71 8.93 13.27 -9.01
CA GLU A 71 7.96 12.65 -9.93
C GLU A 71 7.80 13.49 -11.22
N GLY A 72 8.45 14.68 -11.31
CA GLY A 72 8.38 15.57 -12.47
C GLY A 72 7.08 16.37 -12.58
N GLU A 73 6.02 16.01 -11.83
CA GLU A 73 4.73 16.67 -11.80
C GLU A 73 4.29 16.96 -10.35
N ASP A 74 3.47 17.98 -10.16
CA ASP A 74 2.96 18.35 -8.85
C ASP A 74 1.91 17.35 -8.35
N THR A 75 2.16 16.82 -7.16
CA THR A 75 1.19 16.02 -6.39
C THR A 75 0.61 16.86 -5.26
N ILE A 76 -0.47 16.43 -4.62
CA ILE A 76 -0.98 17.08 -3.41
C ILE A 76 0.12 17.13 -2.35
N THR A 77 0.81 16.00 -2.14
CA THR A 77 1.93 15.93 -1.19
C THR A 77 3.04 16.93 -1.52
N SER A 78 3.44 17.11 -2.79
CA SER A 78 4.49 18.04 -3.16
C SER A 78 4.07 19.51 -2.99
N VAL A 79 2.81 19.82 -3.29
CA VAL A 79 2.24 21.18 -3.10
C VAL A 79 2.17 21.51 -1.61
N VAL A 80 1.64 20.62 -0.79
CA VAL A 80 1.57 20.84 0.67
C VAL A 80 2.98 21.09 1.22
N ARG A 81 3.96 20.22 0.96
CA ARG A 81 5.33 20.37 1.45
C ARG A 81 6.04 21.63 0.95
N ALA A 82 5.77 22.05 -0.28
CA ALA A 82 6.39 23.25 -0.84
C ALA A 82 5.83 24.54 -0.22
N PHE A 83 4.53 24.58 0.05
CA PHE A 83 3.84 25.82 0.39
C PHE A 83 3.34 25.93 1.83
N GLU A 84 3.23 24.81 2.57
CA GLU A 84 2.80 24.82 3.99
C GLU A 84 3.67 25.69 4.88
N LYS A 85 4.96 25.79 4.58
CA LYS A 85 5.92 26.67 5.29
C LYS A 85 5.56 28.15 5.25
N HIS A 86 4.69 28.59 4.34
CA HIS A 86 4.17 29.97 4.25
C HIS A 86 2.94 30.18 5.13
N ALA A 87 2.36 29.12 5.68
CA ALA A 87 1.29 29.25 6.66
C ALA A 87 1.85 29.84 7.97
N PRO A 88 1.15 30.78 8.60
CA PRO A 88 1.54 31.31 9.89
C PRO A 88 1.62 30.18 10.93
N GLU A 89 2.67 30.16 11.76
CA GLU A 89 2.72 29.29 12.93
C GLU A 89 1.70 29.77 13.95
N LEU A 90 0.71 28.93 14.22
CA LEU A 90 -0.40 29.21 15.12
C LEU A 90 -0.40 28.21 16.29
N LYS A 91 -0.73 28.71 17.48
CA LYS A 91 -1.06 27.79 18.60
C LYS A 91 -2.44 27.21 18.39
N GLU A 92 -2.69 26.09 19.06
CA GLU A 92 -3.98 25.44 19.00
C GLU A 92 -5.13 26.40 19.36
N GLY A 93 -6.12 26.51 18.46
CA GLY A 93 -7.26 27.42 18.61
C GLY A 93 -7.01 28.89 18.18
N GLU A 94 -5.79 29.28 17.83
CA GLU A 94 -5.50 30.63 17.32
C GLU A 94 -5.88 30.74 15.82
N ARG A 95 -6.16 31.98 15.39
CA ARG A 95 -6.37 32.31 13.98
C ARG A 95 -5.33 33.31 13.51
N PRO A 96 -4.91 33.24 12.24
CA PRO A 96 -3.98 34.23 11.69
C PRO A 96 -4.54 35.64 11.80
N THR A 97 -3.66 36.60 12.06
CA THR A 97 -4.04 38.03 11.97
C THR A 97 -4.24 38.44 10.51
N PRO A 98 -4.98 39.52 10.24
CA PRO A 98 -5.17 40.04 8.87
C PRO A 98 -3.84 40.31 8.18
N GLU A 99 -2.84 40.89 8.89
CA GLU A 99 -1.51 41.20 8.39
C GLU A 99 -0.73 39.95 8.01
N GLN A 100 -0.79 38.89 8.83
CA GLN A 100 -0.15 37.61 8.53
C GLN A 100 -0.77 36.93 7.29
N LEU A 101 -2.11 37.02 7.14
CA LEU A 101 -2.79 36.49 5.96
C LEU A 101 -2.46 37.28 4.70
N GLU A 102 -2.40 38.61 4.78
CA GLU A 102 -2.08 39.46 3.64
C GLU A 102 -0.64 39.18 3.17
N ALA A 103 0.31 39.08 4.08
CA ALA A 103 1.70 38.78 3.76
C ALA A 103 1.85 37.39 3.11
N ALA A 104 1.27 36.36 3.70
CA ALA A 104 1.31 34.97 3.15
C ALA A 104 0.65 34.92 1.77
N ASN A 105 -0.53 35.48 1.61
CA ASN A 105 -1.32 35.41 0.38
C ASN A 105 -0.75 36.30 -0.74
N ALA A 106 -0.05 37.39 -0.45
CA ALA A 106 0.66 38.20 -1.44
C ALA A 106 1.76 37.41 -2.16
N GLU A 107 2.39 36.47 -1.47
CA GLU A 107 3.38 35.55 -2.05
C GLU A 107 2.74 34.36 -2.74
N LEU A 108 1.84 33.67 -2.05
CA LEU A 108 1.23 32.42 -2.52
C LEU A 108 0.34 32.60 -3.75
N SER A 109 -0.39 33.69 -3.87
CA SER A 109 -1.30 33.95 -5.01
C SER A 109 -0.62 33.97 -6.39
N ARG A 110 0.70 34.04 -6.45
CA ARG A 110 1.50 33.98 -7.69
C ARG A 110 1.58 32.54 -8.23
N TYR A 111 1.34 31.57 -7.38
CA TYR A 111 1.46 30.15 -7.74
C TYR A 111 0.09 29.60 -8.11
N VAL A 112 -0.06 29.28 -9.37
CA VAL A 112 -1.24 28.57 -9.90
C VAL A 112 -0.85 27.11 -10.09
N VAL A 113 -1.47 26.25 -9.30
CA VAL A 113 -1.21 24.81 -9.33
C VAL A 113 -2.35 24.07 -10.04
N ARG A 114 -2.00 23.03 -10.78
CA ARG A 114 -2.95 22.08 -11.35
C ARG A 114 -2.63 20.70 -10.78
N VAL A 115 -3.54 20.21 -9.90
CA VAL A 115 -3.36 18.96 -9.15
C VAL A 115 -4.61 18.11 -9.21
N SER A 116 -4.46 16.82 -8.95
CA SER A 116 -5.57 15.87 -8.92
C SER A 116 -5.54 15.01 -7.65
N GLY A 117 -6.71 14.61 -7.21
CA GLY A 117 -6.84 13.78 -6.02
C GLY A 117 -8.25 13.22 -5.84
N ARG A 118 -8.37 12.36 -4.84
CA ARG A 118 -9.64 11.82 -4.37
C ARG A 118 -10.28 12.80 -3.39
N LEU A 119 -11.59 13.00 -3.47
CA LEU A 119 -12.33 13.71 -2.44
C LEU A 119 -12.25 12.92 -1.11
N ALA A 120 -11.46 13.44 -0.18
CA ALA A 120 -11.20 12.82 1.12
C ALA A 120 -12.27 13.17 2.18
N THR A 121 -13.10 14.18 1.89
CA THR A 121 -14.23 14.59 2.72
C THR A 121 -15.49 14.75 1.86
N PRO A 122 -16.68 14.63 2.44
CA PRO A 122 -17.90 15.04 1.71
C PRO A 122 -17.83 16.51 1.33
N PRO A 123 -18.26 16.89 0.10
CA PRO A 123 -18.36 18.28 -0.30
C PRO A 123 -19.25 19.09 0.66
N ARG A 124 -18.76 20.25 1.12
CA ARG A 124 -19.51 21.14 2.01
C ARG A 124 -19.82 22.43 1.29
N VAL A 125 -21.11 22.71 1.09
CA VAL A 125 -21.60 23.93 0.46
C VAL A 125 -22.02 24.94 1.54
N MET A 126 -21.49 26.16 1.45
CA MET A 126 -21.80 27.27 2.36
C MET A 126 -22.22 28.50 1.54
N GLY A 127 -23.51 28.56 1.21
CA GLY A 127 -24.07 29.62 0.36
C GLY A 127 -23.54 29.61 -1.07
N LYS A 128 -22.67 30.59 -1.42
CA LYS A 128 -22.04 30.72 -2.75
C LYS A 128 -20.62 30.16 -2.81
N ALA A 129 -20.16 29.53 -1.74
CA ALA A 129 -18.82 28.94 -1.61
C ALA A 129 -18.90 27.49 -1.14
N ALA A 130 -17.88 26.73 -1.46
CA ALA A 130 -17.77 25.34 -1.03
C ALA A 130 -16.32 24.98 -0.73
N PHE A 131 -16.15 24.02 0.18
CA PHE A 131 -14.86 23.50 0.59
C PHE A 131 -14.88 21.97 0.54
N VAL A 132 -13.77 21.37 0.14
CA VAL A 132 -13.55 19.94 0.22
C VAL A 132 -12.04 19.66 0.26
N HIS A 133 -11.64 18.55 0.86
CA HIS A 133 -10.24 18.12 0.83
C HIS A 133 -10.04 17.10 -0.29
N LEU A 134 -9.00 17.31 -1.07
CA LEU A 134 -8.44 16.33 -1.98
C LEU A 134 -7.26 15.61 -1.31
N SER A 135 -7.08 14.33 -1.60
CA SER A 135 -5.94 13.53 -1.13
C SER A 135 -5.34 12.72 -2.28
N ASP A 136 -4.02 12.62 -2.28
CA ASP A 136 -3.25 11.67 -3.08
C ASP A 136 -2.93 10.36 -2.32
N GLY A 137 -3.53 10.19 -1.14
CA GLY A 137 -3.35 9.04 -0.25
C GLY A 137 -2.17 9.19 0.72
N ARG A 138 -1.51 10.35 0.75
CA ARG A 138 -0.46 10.72 1.71
C ARG A 138 -0.85 11.98 2.46
N GLU A 139 -1.07 13.06 1.72
CA GLU A 139 -1.42 14.36 2.25
C GLU A 139 -2.83 14.78 1.79
N ARG A 140 -3.34 15.84 2.41
CA ARG A 140 -4.61 16.46 2.06
C ARG A 140 -4.40 17.92 1.75
N LEU A 141 -5.10 18.41 0.74
CA LEU A 141 -5.10 19.80 0.34
C LEU A 141 -6.54 20.27 0.25
N GLN A 142 -6.89 21.33 0.97
CA GLN A 142 -8.18 21.94 0.87
C GLN A 142 -8.34 22.65 -0.48
N ILE A 143 -9.50 22.51 -1.11
CA ILE A 143 -9.88 23.32 -2.26
C ILE A 143 -11.08 24.18 -1.90
N TYR A 144 -11.08 25.40 -2.41
CA TYR A 144 -12.12 26.40 -2.26
C TYR A 144 -12.76 26.71 -3.61
N VAL A 145 -14.04 26.43 -3.74
CA VAL A 145 -14.81 26.59 -4.98
C VAL A 145 -15.85 27.66 -4.79
N ARG A 146 -15.86 28.69 -5.65
CA ARG A 146 -16.88 29.74 -5.66
C ARG A 146 -17.81 29.58 -6.87
N ARG A 147 -19.09 29.83 -6.63
CA ARG A 147 -20.17 29.58 -7.59
C ARG A 147 -19.98 30.24 -8.96
N GLN A 148 -19.45 31.47 -8.99
CA GLN A 148 -19.33 32.27 -10.21
C GLN A 148 -17.91 32.31 -10.78
N GLU A 149 -16.94 31.67 -10.11
CA GLU A 149 -15.51 31.76 -10.45
C GLU A 149 -14.98 30.45 -11.03
N ALA A 150 -15.48 29.32 -10.58
CA ALA A 150 -15.05 28.02 -11.07
C ALA A 150 -15.75 27.60 -12.36
N VAL A 151 -14.98 27.11 -13.33
CA VAL A 151 -15.47 26.61 -14.62
C VAL A 151 -15.16 25.12 -14.75
N ALA A 152 -16.09 24.31 -15.25
CA ALA A 152 -15.85 22.92 -15.57
C ALA A 152 -15.09 22.78 -16.88
N ILE A 153 -14.22 21.78 -16.97
CA ILE A 153 -13.52 21.41 -18.20
C ILE A 153 -14.21 20.22 -18.83
N SER A 154 -14.50 20.32 -20.15
CA SER A 154 -15.00 19.20 -20.94
C SER A 154 -13.90 18.19 -21.18
N ASN A 155 -14.18 16.93 -20.89
CA ASN A 155 -13.22 15.82 -21.07
C ASN A 155 -13.12 15.37 -22.54
N ASP A 156 -14.04 15.79 -23.41
CA ASP A 156 -14.00 15.47 -24.84
C ASP A 156 -13.16 16.45 -25.64
N SER A 157 -13.18 17.74 -25.27
CA SER A 157 -12.49 18.81 -25.99
C SER A 157 -11.31 19.43 -25.24
N ASP A 158 -11.15 19.14 -23.94
CA ASP A 158 -10.19 19.78 -23.02
C ASP A 158 -10.37 21.31 -22.95
N GLN A 159 -11.59 21.79 -23.22
CA GLN A 159 -11.95 23.20 -23.18
C GLN A 159 -12.96 23.47 -22.05
N SER A 160 -13.08 24.74 -21.68
CA SER A 160 -14.09 25.19 -20.71
C SER A 160 -15.51 24.91 -21.21
N VAL A 161 -16.33 24.36 -20.34
CA VAL A 161 -17.77 24.18 -20.59
C VAL A 161 -18.43 25.55 -20.61
N GLU A 162 -19.11 25.92 -21.71
CA GLU A 162 -19.70 27.23 -21.91
C GLU A 162 -20.93 27.48 -21.00
N GLU A 163 -21.47 26.45 -20.38
CA GLU A 163 -22.62 26.56 -19.50
C GLU A 163 -22.33 27.43 -18.28
N THR A 164 -23.20 28.39 -17.98
CA THR A 164 -23.06 29.28 -16.82
C THR A 164 -22.95 28.51 -15.52
N GLU A 165 -21.98 28.88 -14.68
CA GLU A 165 -21.69 28.22 -13.40
C GLU A 165 -21.35 26.70 -13.54
N SER A 166 -20.77 26.30 -14.65
CA SER A 166 -20.50 24.90 -14.96
C SER A 166 -19.66 24.20 -13.88
N GLY A 167 -18.63 24.87 -13.35
CA GLY A 167 -17.81 24.34 -12.27
C GLY A 167 -18.59 24.12 -10.96
N TRP A 168 -19.52 25.04 -10.64
CA TRP A 168 -20.39 24.87 -9.49
C TRP A 168 -21.40 23.73 -9.67
N LYS A 169 -22.01 23.61 -10.85
CA LYS A 169 -22.91 22.50 -11.18
C LYS A 169 -22.20 21.17 -11.10
N LEU A 170 -20.99 21.08 -11.64
CA LEU A 170 -20.15 19.89 -11.50
C LEU A 170 -19.86 19.58 -10.03
N PHE A 171 -19.45 20.59 -9.25
CA PHE A 171 -19.14 20.39 -7.83
C PHE A 171 -20.31 19.83 -7.02
N GLN A 172 -21.55 20.27 -7.32
CA GLN A 172 -22.76 19.79 -6.66
C GLN A 172 -23.11 18.32 -6.96
N LEU A 173 -22.56 17.75 -8.04
CA LEU A 173 -22.74 16.36 -8.43
C LEU A 173 -21.66 15.42 -7.89
N LEU A 174 -20.63 15.99 -7.23
CA LEU A 174 -19.53 15.20 -6.68
C LEU A 174 -19.95 14.49 -5.41
N ASP A 175 -19.49 13.27 -5.30
CA ASP A 175 -19.64 12.45 -4.11
C ASP A 175 -18.30 12.21 -3.42
N HIS A 176 -18.33 11.94 -2.11
CA HIS A 176 -17.16 11.53 -1.36
C HIS A 176 -16.49 10.31 -2.01
N GLY A 177 -15.23 10.44 -2.32
CA GLY A 177 -14.45 9.40 -3.00
C GLY A 177 -14.25 9.61 -4.49
N ASP A 178 -14.96 10.53 -5.14
CA ASP A 178 -14.73 10.88 -6.54
C ASP A 178 -13.30 11.42 -6.75
N PHE A 179 -12.78 11.24 -7.96
CA PHE A 179 -11.54 11.86 -8.37
C PHE A 179 -11.80 13.07 -9.24
N ILE A 180 -11.14 14.16 -8.92
CA ILE A 180 -11.15 15.38 -9.72
C ILE A 180 -9.76 15.94 -9.89
N GLY A 181 -9.56 16.71 -10.94
CA GLY A 181 -8.47 17.63 -11.12
C GLY A 181 -8.92 19.06 -10.93
N VAL A 182 -8.10 19.90 -10.35
CA VAL A 182 -8.37 21.33 -10.16
C VAL A 182 -7.17 22.16 -10.55
N GLU A 183 -7.43 23.35 -11.07
CA GLU A 183 -6.44 24.39 -11.27
C GLU A 183 -6.86 25.65 -10.52
N GLY A 184 -5.90 26.29 -9.86
CA GLY A 184 -6.20 27.52 -9.14
C GLY A 184 -5.00 28.07 -8.36
N ALA A 185 -5.18 29.28 -7.81
CA ALA A 185 -4.18 29.95 -7.02
C ALA A 185 -4.08 29.38 -5.62
N VAL A 186 -2.85 29.21 -5.12
CA VAL A 186 -2.58 28.77 -3.74
C VAL A 186 -2.81 29.94 -2.79
N PHE A 187 -3.44 29.68 -1.64
CA PHE A 187 -3.66 30.69 -0.61
C PHE A 187 -3.85 30.07 0.78
N ILE A 188 -3.75 30.90 1.82
CA ILE A 188 -4.07 30.53 3.20
C ILE A 188 -5.46 31.09 3.54
N THR A 189 -6.33 30.25 4.07
CA THR A 189 -7.68 30.63 4.53
C THR A 189 -7.62 31.45 5.83
N LYS A 190 -8.76 32.06 6.19
CA LYS A 190 -8.91 32.77 7.49
C LYS A 190 -8.73 31.88 8.73
N THR A 191 -8.74 30.57 8.55
CA THR A 191 -8.48 29.59 9.60
C THR A 191 -7.03 29.13 9.62
N GLY A 192 -6.18 29.62 8.71
CA GLY A 192 -4.76 29.26 8.62
C GLY A 192 -4.47 28.05 7.73
N GLU A 193 -5.46 27.50 7.03
CA GLU A 193 -5.32 26.27 6.25
C GLU A 193 -4.88 26.58 4.80
N LEU A 194 -3.84 25.86 4.34
CA LEU A 194 -3.38 25.93 2.95
C LEU A 194 -4.46 25.39 2.00
N SER A 195 -4.79 26.20 0.99
CA SER A 195 -5.92 25.90 0.11
C SER A 195 -5.63 26.32 -1.33
N VAL A 196 -6.38 25.76 -2.29
CA VAL A 196 -6.39 26.19 -3.69
C VAL A 196 -7.72 26.86 -3.99
N HIS A 197 -7.67 28.12 -4.44
CA HIS A 197 -8.82 28.86 -4.96
C HIS A 197 -9.04 28.41 -6.40
N VAL A 198 -10.06 27.56 -6.62
CA VAL A 198 -10.28 26.84 -7.86
C VAL A 198 -10.82 27.79 -8.95
N SER A 199 -10.10 27.87 -10.07
CA SER A 199 -10.54 28.50 -11.31
C SER A 199 -11.14 27.50 -12.30
N THR A 200 -10.54 26.30 -12.40
CA THR A 200 -11.08 25.22 -13.24
C THR A 200 -11.20 23.92 -12.47
N ILE A 201 -12.21 23.12 -12.82
CA ILE A 201 -12.45 21.79 -12.25
C ILE A 201 -12.71 20.78 -13.37
N GLN A 202 -11.99 19.67 -13.35
CA GLN A 202 -12.11 18.59 -14.30
C GLN A 202 -12.51 17.31 -13.57
N PHE A 203 -13.55 16.64 -14.02
CA PHE A 203 -13.98 15.35 -13.47
C PHE A 203 -13.10 14.23 -14.04
N LEU A 204 -12.62 13.32 -13.18
CA LEU A 204 -11.69 12.28 -13.58
C LEU A 204 -12.24 10.87 -13.39
N SER A 205 -12.96 10.61 -12.29
CA SER A 205 -13.51 9.27 -12.04
C SER A 205 -14.58 9.28 -10.96
N LYS A 206 -15.61 8.47 -11.11
CA LYS A 206 -16.71 8.30 -10.16
C LYS A 206 -16.45 7.18 -9.17
N ALA A 207 -16.63 7.47 -7.89
CA ALA A 207 -16.72 6.46 -6.85
C ALA A 207 -18.16 5.96 -6.75
N LEU A 208 -18.50 4.87 -7.40
CA LEU A 208 -19.84 4.30 -7.39
C LEU A 208 -20.20 3.63 -6.07
N GLN A 209 -19.20 3.14 -5.33
CA GLN A 209 -19.40 2.63 -3.96
C GLN A 209 -19.10 3.72 -2.93
N PRO A 210 -19.85 3.78 -1.82
CA PRO A 210 -19.52 4.68 -0.72
C PRO A 210 -18.16 4.36 -0.12
N MET A 211 -17.48 5.40 0.38
CA MET A 211 -16.18 5.23 1.04
C MET A 211 -16.33 4.46 2.36
N PRO A 212 -15.29 3.71 2.77
CA PRO A 212 -15.24 3.09 4.08
C PRO A 212 -15.44 4.12 5.21
N ASP A 213 -15.92 3.67 6.36
CA ASP A 213 -16.11 4.53 7.53
C ASP A 213 -14.76 5.14 7.95
N LYS A 214 -14.76 6.45 8.20
CA LYS A 214 -13.58 7.22 8.57
C LYS A 214 -13.09 6.91 9.98
N LEU A 215 -14.01 6.58 10.90
CA LEU A 215 -13.70 6.46 12.31
C LEU A 215 -13.16 5.07 12.67
N HIS A 216 -13.66 4.03 12.02
CA HIS A 216 -13.34 2.65 12.38
C HIS A 216 -12.42 1.96 11.38
N GLY A 217 -12.27 2.51 10.15
CA GLY A 217 -11.49 1.85 9.11
C GLY A 217 -12.02 0.44 8.79
N ILE A 218 -11.13 -0.43 8.33
CA ILE A 218 -11.40 -1.86 8.18
C ILE A 218 -10.67 -2.59 9.30
N ASN A 219 -11.40 -3.04 10.33
CA ASN A 219 -10.81 -3.70 11.50
C ASN A 219 -10.54 -5.19 11.29
N ASP A 220 -11.27 -5.84 10.36
CA ASP A 220 -11.07 -7.25 10.05
C ASP A 220 -9.78 -7.47 9.26
N PRO A 221 -8.78 -8.19 9.83
CA PRO A 221 -7.50 -8.44 9.16
C PRO A 221 -7.65 -9.20 7.83
N GLU A 222 -8.62 -10.10 7.72
CA GLU A 222 -8.87 -10.87 6.50
C GLU A 222 -9.40 -9.97 5.39
N ILE A 223 -10.37 -9.10 5.70
CA ILE A 223 -10.91 -8.11 4.76
C ILE A 223 -9.80 -7.14 4.32
N ARG A 224 -8.98 -6.65 5.27
CA ARG A 224 -7.83 -5.79 4.96
C ARG A 224 -6.85 -6.42 3.97
N GLN A 225 -6.62 -7.72 4.08
CA GLN A 225 -5.74 -8.45 3.16
C GLN A 225 -6.37 -8.72 1.80
N ARG A 226 -7.64 -9.15 1.78
CA ARG A 226 -8.37 -9.46 0.54
C ARG A 226 -8.75 -8.23 -0.27
N GLN A 227 -9.14 -7.14 0.41
CA GLN A 227 -9.52 -5.87 -0.20
C GLN A 227 -8.48 -4.78 0.09
N ARG A 228 -7.25 -5.03 -0.29
CA ARG A 228 -6.12 -4.13 0.01
C ARG A 228 -6.34 -2.71 -0.51
N TYR A 229 -7.02 -2.53 -1.63
CA TYR A 229 -7.38 -1.22 -2.16
C TYR A 229 -8.30 -0.44 -1.19
N ALA A 230 -9.26 -1.11 -0.56
CA ALA A 230 -10.15 -0.48 0.42
C ALA A 230 -9.39 -0.13 1.71
N ASP A 231 -8.50 -1.00 2.18
CA ASP A 231 -7.63 -0.74 3.33
C ASP A 231 -6.67 0.46 3.08
N LEU A 232 -6.09 0.57 1.89
CA LEU A 232 -5.28 1.73 1.49
C LEU A 232 -6.09 3.03 1.48
N ILE A 233 -7.35 2.99 1.03
CA ILE A 233 -8.25 4.14 1.08
C ILE A 233 -8.56 4.48 2.53
N ALA A 234 -9.00 3.51 3.33
CA ALA A 234 -9.38 3.71 4.72
C ALA A 234 -8.23 4.27 5.56
N SER A 235 -7.01 3.74 5.39
CA SER A 235 -5.82 4.22 6.10
C SER A 235 -5.43 5.65 5.71
N SER A 236 -5.69 6.08 4.46
CA SER A 236 -5.46 7.45 4.01
C SER A 236 -6.50 8.46 4.50
N LEU A 237 -7.67 7.96 4.92
CA LEU A 237 -8.76 8.78 5.44
C LEU A 237 -8.71 8.99 6.95
N LYS A 238 -7.89 8.21 7.68
CA LYS A 238 -7.68 8.44 9.11
C LYS A 238 -7.14 9.86 9.29
N VAL A 239 -7.85 10.67 10.05
CA VAL A 239 -7.36 11.95 10.54
C VAL A 239 -6.55 11.60 11.78
N GLU A 240 -5.31 12.01 11.87
CA GLU A 240 -4.62 12.05 13.14
C GLU A 240 -5.35 13.10 14.01
N THR A 241 -6.32 12.64 14.79
CA THR A 241 -6.90 13.47 15.83
C THR A 241 -5.83 13.56 16.91
N GLY A 242 -5.37 14.78 17.20
CA GLY A 242 -4.37 15.05 18.24
C GLY A 242 -4.78 14.63 19.66
N ASP A 243 -5.91 13.96 19.78
CA ASP A 243 -6.51 13.47 21.03
C ASP A 243 -6.12 12.05 21.42
N GLU A 244 -5.40 11.30 20.58
CA GLU A 244 -4.78 10.08 21.08
C GLU A 244 -3.55 10.47 21.89
N PRO A 245 -3.54 10.21 23.24
CA PRO A 245 -2.39 10.50 24.05
C PRO A 245 -1.21 9.72 23.46
N GLN A 246 -0.22 10.43 22.91
CA GLN A 246 1.08 9.85 22.61
C GLN A 246 1.65 9.45 23.96
N THR A 247 1.43 8.21 24.33
CA THR A 247 2.14 7.61 25.47
C THR A 247 3.61 7.63 25.04
N GLU A 248 4.44 8.39 25.76
CA GLU A 248 5.88 8.41 25.56
C GLU A 248 6.38 6.95 25.49
N GLY A 249 6.92 6.55 24.33
CA GLY A 249 7.43 5.20 24.10
C GLY A 249 6.57 4.28 23.24
N THR A 250 5.35 4.65 22.84
CA THR A 250 4.57 3.84 21.87
C THR A 250 4.93 4.25 20.45
N GLU A 251 5.48 3.32 19.69
CA GLU A 251 5.71 3.53 18.25
C GLU A 251 4.38 3.82 17.55
N ARG A 252 4.38 4.87 16.72
CA ARG A 252 3.27 5.16 15.82
C ARG A 252 2.99 3.96 14.91
N GLU A 253 1.77 3.47 14.89
CA GLU A 253 1.35 2.42 13.96
C GLU A 253 1.55 2.89 12.52
N LEU A 254 2.32 2.14 11.74
CA LEU A 254 2.55 2.45 10.33
C LEU A 254 1.26 2.31 9.52
N SER A 255 0.98 3.28 8.69
CA SER A 255 -0.09 3.14 7.71
C SER A 255 0.21 1.99 6.74
N THR A 256 -0.83 1.38 6.19
CA THR A 256 -0.69 0.31 5.19
C THR A 256 0.23 0.72 4.02
N ARG A 257 0.14 1.96 3.55
CA ARG A 257 1.01 2.50 2.51
C ARG A 257 2.48 2.53 2.93
N GLU A 258 2.77 3.00 4.15
CA GLU A 258 4.13 3.04 4.68
C GLU A 258 4.76 1.65 4.77
N VAL A 259 3.99 0.65 5.20
CA VAL A 259 4.44 -0.76 5.20
C VAL A 259 4.85 -1.21 3.79
N PHE A 260 4.06 -0.91 2.76
CA PHE A 260 4.41 -1.26 1.37
C PHE A 260 5.65 -0.53 0.87
N VAL A 261 5.78 0.76 1.18
CA VAL A 261 6.96 1.56 0.79
C VAL A 261 8.21 1.05 1.50
N ARG A 262 8.14 0.76 2.80
CA ARG A 262 9.27 0.18 3.56
C ARG A 262 9.65 -1.19 3.04
N ARG A 263 8.67 -2.05 2.75
CA ARG A 263 8.92 -3.36 2.13
C ARG A 263 9.64 -3.22 0.77
N SER A 264 9.21 -2.29 -0.08
CA SER A 264 9.86 -2.03 -1.36
C SER A 264 11.32 -1.59 -1.19
N LYS A 265 11.58 -0.67 -0.26
CA LYS A 265 12.94 -0.22 0.07
C LYS A 265 13.81 -1.37 0.59
N LEU A 266 13.26 -2.22 1.46
CA LEU A 266 13.95 -3.40 2.00
C LEU A 266 14.40 -4.33 0.88
N ILE A 267 13.49 -4.71 -0.02
CA ILE A 267 13.81 -5.59 -1.16
C ILE A 267 14.88 -4.96 -2.06
N THR A 268 14.77 -3.66 -2.34
CA THR A 268 15.76 -2.93 -3.14
C THR A 268 17.12 -2.90 -2.47
N ALA A 269 17.19 -2.70 -1.14
CA ALA A 269 18.45 -2.71 -0.39
C ALA A 269 19.12 -4.10 -0.41
N MET A 270 18.33 -5.16 -0.22
CA MET A 270 18.85 -6.54 -0.32
C MET A 270 19.40 -6.85 -1.70
N ARG A 271 18.71 -6.51 -2.78
CA ARG A 271 19.21 -6.68 -4.15
C ARG A 271 20.49 -5.92 -4.38
N ARG A 272 20.55 -4.64 -3.99
CA ARG A 272 21.73 -3.82 -4.14
C ARG A 272 22.93 -4.43 -3.42
N HIS A 273 22.77 -4.89 -2.17
CA HIS A 273 23.83 -5.55 -1.41
C HIS A 273 24.37 -6.78 -2.16
N LEU A 274 23.49 -7.64 -2.68
CA LEU A 274 23.89 -8.83 -3.42
C LEU A 274 24.60 -8.48 -4.74
N ASP A 275 24.09 -7.50 -5.49
CA ASP A 275 24.67 -7.04 -6.76
C ASP A 275 26.08 -6.44 -6.54
N GLU A 276 26.25 -5.60 -5.51
CA GLU A 276 27.54 -5.00 -5.12
C GLU A 276 28.58 -6.07 -4.69
N HIS A 277 28.12 -7.22 -4.21
CA HIS A 277 28.95 -8.37 -3.87
C HIS A 277 29.13 -9.37 -5.02
N GLY A 278 28.72 -9.01 -6.25
CA GLY A 278 28.94 -9.76 -7.46
C GLY A 278 28.05 -11.00 -7.60
N TYR A 279 26.89 -11.02 -6.96
CA TYR A 279 25.87 -12.03 -7.21
C TYR A 279 25.09 -11.69 -8.49
N ILE A 280 24.64 -12.74 -9.17
CA ILE A 280 23.78 -12.65 -10.35
C ILE A 280 22.37 -13.03 -9.94
N GLU A 281 21.37 -12.13 -10.12
CA GLU A 281 19.97 -12.48 -9.95
C GLU A 281 19.53 -13.38 -11.09
N VAL A 282 18.87 -14.48 -10.76
CA VAL A 282 18.36 -15.44 -11.73
C VAL A 282 16.90 -15.75 -11.46
N GLU A 283 16.20 -16.19 -12.50
CA GLU A 283 14.84 -16.71 -12.40
C GLU A 283 14.84 -18.19 -12.83
N THR A 284 14.53 -19.06 -11.90
CA THR A 284 14.42 -20.49 -12.15
C THR A 284 12.96 -20.92 -12.29
N PRO A 285 12.65 -22.09 -12.89
CA PRO A 285 11.28 -22.51 -13.14
C PRO A 285 10.43 -22.59 -11.86
N MET A 286 9.24 -21.99 -11.87
CA MET A 286 8.23 -22.14 -10.82
C MET A 286 7.45 -23.45 -10.93
N LEU A 287 7.31 -23.97 -12.14
CA LEU A 287 6.68 -25.27 -12.40
C LEU A 287 7.76 -26.31 -12.64
N SER A 288 7.70 -27.41 -11.89
CA SER A 288 8.66 -28.50 -11.95
C SER A 288 7.94 -29.84 -12.07
N PRO A 289 8.48 -30.79 -12.84
CA PRO A 289 7.93 -32.16 -12.87
C PRO A 289 8.18 -32.93 -11.57
N ILE A 290 9.06 -32.44 -10.73
CA ILE A 290 9.44 -33.05 -9.45
C ILE A 290 9.31 -32.03 -8.31
N ALA A 291 8.57 -32.38 -7.27
CA ALA A 291 8.54 -31.59 -6.04
C ALA A 291 9.83 -31.85 -5.26
N SER A 292 10.64 -30.82 -5.07
CA SER A 292 11.97 -30.96 -4.43
C SER A 292 12.47 -29.64 -3.86
N GLY A 293 13.56 -29.69 -3.09
CA GLY A 293 14.25 -28.53 -2.54
C GLY A 293 13.86 -28.18 -1.10
N ALA A 294 12.82 -28.77 -0.52
CA ALA A 294 12.46 -28.63 0.90
C ALA A 294 11.51 -29.74 1.33
N ALA A 295 11.37 -29.94 2.63
CA ALA A 295 10.39 -30.88 3.23
C ALA A 295 9.03 -30.17 3.42
N ALA A 296 8.28 -29.98 2.33
CA ALA A 296 6.97 -29.35 2.35
C ALA A 296 6.02 -30.04 1.35
N ARG A 297 4.71 -29.84 1.53
CA ARG A 297 3.71 -30.34 0.58
C ARG A 297 3.59 -29.41 -0.61
N PRO A 298 3.70 -29.93 -1.88
CA PRO A 298 3.55 -29.10 -3.07
C PRO A 298 2.09 -28.88 -3.45
N PHE A 299 1.81 -27.78 -4.16
CA PHE A 299 0.62 -27.68 -5.00
C PHE A 299 0.88 -28.42 -6.31
N LYS A 300 -0.11 -29.16 -6.77
CA LYS A 300 -0.09 -29.92 -8.02
C LYS A 300 -0.99 -29.24 -9.07
N THR A 301 -0.52 -29.19 -10.29
CA THR A 301 -1.26 -28.71 -11.45
C THR A 301 -1.05 -29.64 -12.64
N HIS A 302 -1.80 -29.45 -13.74
CA HIS A 302 -1.71 -30.28 -14.93
C HIS A 302 -1.42 -29.40 -16.16
N HIS A 303 -0.43 -29.79 -16.96
CA HIS A 303 -0.11 -29.15 -18.23
C HIS A 303 -0.90 -29.79 -19.36
N ASN A 304 -2.02 -29.20 -19.76
CA ASN A 304 -2.98 -29.80 -20.70
C ASN A 304 -2.37 -30.18 -22.05
N ALA A 305 -1.49 -29.35 -22.61
CA ALA A 305 -0.92 -29.60 -23.95
C ALA A 305 0.10 -30.75 -23.99
N LEU A 306 0.76 -31.01 -22.87
CA LEU A 306 1.76 -32.08 -22.74
C LEU A 306 1.21 -33.31 -22.02
N ASP A 307 0.00 -33.24 -21.46
CA ASP A 307 -0.65 -34.28 -20.66
C ASP A 307 0.25 -34.78 -19.51
N ILE A 308 0.88 -33.84 -18.78
CA ILE A 308 1.78 -34.14 -17.67
C ILE A 308 1.40 -33.36 -16.41
N ASP A 309 1.63 -33.98 -15.26
CA ASP A 309 1.51 -33.32 -13.96
C ASP A 309 2.75 -32.48 -13.66
N LEU A 310 2.52 -31.29 -13.13
CA LEU A 310 3.55 -30.39 -12.66
C LEU A 310 3.26 -29.95 -11.22
N TYR A 311 4.30 -29.52 -10.53
CA TYR A 311 4.22 -29.02 -9.16
C TYR A 311 4.71 -27.57 -9.11
N LEU A 312 4.01 -26.73 -8.35
CA LEU A 312 4.54 -25.43 -7.96
C LEU A 312 5.73 -25.65 -7.01
N ARG A 313 6.83 -24.96 -7.26
CA ARG A 313 8.06 -25.16 -6.50
C ARG A 313 7.90 -24.82 -5.02
N ILE A 314 8.51 -25.60 -4.17
CA ILE A 314 8.59 -25.37 -2.72
C ILE A 314 9.89 -24.63 -2.33
N ALA A 315 10.93 -24.69 -3.17
CA ALA A 315 12.19 -23.97 -3.08
C ALA A 315 12.92 -24.01 -4.44
N PRO A 316 13.76 -23.01 -4.79
CA PRO A 316 14.58 -22.99 -6.00
C PRO A 316 15.94 -23.73 -5.84
N GLU A 317 16.25 -24.30 -4.68
CA GLU A 317 17.55 -24.84 -4.26
C GLU A 317 18.27 -25.65 -5.34
N LEU A 318 17.60 -26.68 -5.90
CA LEU A 318 18.27 -27.58 -6.85
C LEU A 318 18.62 -26.88 -8.18
N TYR A 319 17.83 -25.92 -8.60
CA TYR A 319 18.14 -25.15 -9.80
C TYR A 319 19.31 -24.20 -9.56
N LEU A 320 19.36 -23.52 -8.43
CA LEU A 320 20.46 -22.63 -8.07
C LEU A 320 21.78 -23.40 -7.94
N LYS A 321 21.76 -24.59 -7.32
CA LYS A 321 22.93 -25.47 -7.25
C LYS A 321 23.42 -25.94 -8.64
N ARG A 322 22.49 -26.20 -9.58
CA ARG A 322 22.86 -26.55 -10.97
C ARG A 322 23.55 -25.38 -11.69
N LEU A 323 23.16 -24.13 -11.40
CA LEU A 323 23.83 -22.96 -11.95
C LEU A 323 25.27 -22.82 -11.42
N LEU A 324 25.52 -23.14 -10.15
CA LEU A 324 26.89 -23.23 -9.62
C LEU A 324 27.71 -24.31 -10.33
N VAL A 325 27.14 -25.49 -10.57
CA VAL A 325 27.78 -26.55 -11.34
C VAL A 325 28.05 -26.09 -12.77
N GLY A 326 27.17 -25.24 -13.33
CA GLY A 326 27.35 -24.63 -14.65
C GLY A 326 28.42 -23.55 -14.75
N GLY A 327 29.04 -23.16 -13.59
CA GLY A 327 30.16 -22.22 -13.55
C GLY A 327 29.84 -20.82 -13.01
N PHE A 328 28.63 -20.55 -12.54
CA PHE A 328 28.39 -19.33 -11.77
C PHE A 328 28.97 -19.48 -10.35
N GLU A 329 29.73 -18.52 -9.87
CA GLU A 329 30.26 -18.57 -8.52
C GLU A 329 29.33 -18.01 -7.46
N ARG A 330 28.45 -17.05 -7.85
CA ARG A 330 27.51 -16.37 -6.96
C ARG A 330 26.19 -16.15 -7.68
N VAL A 331 25.12 -16.73 -7.15
CA VAL A 331 23.77 -16.58 -7.71
C VAL A 331 22.77 -16.35 -6.57
N TYR A 332 21.72 -15.61 -6.87
CA TYR A 332 20.57 -15.50 -5.99
C TYR A 332 19.26 -15.46 -6.76
N GLU A 333 18.20 -15.81 -6.08
CA GLU A 333 16.84 -15.65 -6.56
C GLU A 333 15.96 -15.10 -5.44
N LEU A 334 15.27 -13.99 -5.71
CA LEU A 334 14.28 -13.39 -4.83
C LEU A 334 12.92 -13.50 -5.50
N ASN A 335 12.15 -14.54 -5.19
CA ASN A 335 10.93 -14.88 -5.91
C ASN A 335 9.92 -15.63 -5.05
N ARG A 336 8.80 -16.04 -5.65
CA ARG A 336 7.72 -16.76 -4.99
C ARG A 336 8.01 -18.25 -4.84
N ASN A 337 7.69 -18.78 -3.65
CA ASN A 337 7.61 -20.21 -3.39
C ASN A 337 6.23 -20.56 -2.82
N PHE A 338 5.87 -21.83 -2.92
CA PHE A 338 4.54 -22.33 -2.64
C PHE A 338 4.61 -23.55 -1.73
N ARG A 339 3.91 -23.52 -0.61
CA ARG A 339 3.79 -24.67 0.30
C ARG A 339 2.31 -24.90 0.62
N ASN A 340 1.78 -26.08 0.30
CA ASN A 340 0.38 -26.46 0.52
C ASN A 340 0.16 -26.92 1.96
N GLU A 341 0.27 -25.97 2.88
CA GLU A 341 0.21 -26.16 4.32
C GLU A 341 -0.80 -25.20 4.96
N GLY A 342 -0.99 -25.31 6.28
CA GLY A 342 -1.93 -24.48 7.02
C GLY A 342 -1.59 -22.99 6.99
N ILE A 343 -2.62 -22.13 7.03
CA ILE A 343 -2.48 -20.67 7.10
C ILE A 343 -2.43 -20.22 8.56
N SER A 344 -1.52 -19.30 8.87
CA SER A 344 -1.45 -18.63 10.17
C SER A 344 -1.02 -17.18 9.99
N ALA A 345 -0.95 -16.41 11.07
CA ALA A 345 -0.45 -15.04 11.03
C ALA A 345 0.98 -14.91 10.44
N ARG A 346 1.78 -15.97 10.51
CA ARG A 346 3.17 -16.02 10.02
C ARG A 346 3.38 -16.94 8.82
N HIS A 347 2.38 -17.71 8.40
CA HIS A 347 2.48 -18.68 7.31
C HIS A 347 1.41 -18.43 6.26
N ASN A 348 1.84 -18.22 5.03
CA ASN A 348 0.98 -18.10 3.87
C ASN A 348 1.39 -19.16 2.84
N PRO A 349 0.45 -19.79 2.12
CA PRO A 349 0.77 -20.82 1.11
C PRO A 349 1.66 -20.31 -0.01
N GLU A 350 1.63 -19.03 -0.30
CA GLU A 350 2.46 -18.33 -1.27
C GLU A 350 3.23 -17.22 -0.57
N PHE A 351 4.57 -17.24 -0.65
CA PHE A 351 5.42 -16.28 0.03
C PHE A 351 6.67 -15.95 -0.78
N THR A 352 7.28 -14.81 -0.49
CA THR A 352 8.54 -14.39 -1.09
C THR A 352 9.69 -14.96 -0.28
N MET A 353 10.66 -15.57 -0.97
CA MET A 353 11.89 -16.11 -0.40
C MET A 353 13.08 -15.54 -1.15
N LEU A 354 14.15 -15.23 -0.42
CA LEU A 354 15.48 -15.01 -0.96
C LEU A 354 16.30 -16.26 -0.70
N GLU A 355 16.84 -16.86 -1.76
CA GLU A 355 17.90 -17.86 -1.66
C GLU A 355 19.12 -17.40 -2.45
N PHE A 356 20.30 -17.58 -1.89
CA PHE A 356 21.56 -17.24 -2.54
C PHE A 356 22.63 -18.29 -2.25
N TYR A 357 23.52 -18.47 -3.20
CA TYR A 357 24.56 -19.51 -3.16
C TYR A 357 25.89 -18.93 -3.61
N THR A 358 26.95 -19.31 -2.91
CA THR A 358 28.33 -18.90 -3.19
C THR A 358 29.24 -20.10 -3.22
N ALA A 359 30.01 -20.25 -4.31
CA ALA A 359 31.03 -21.27 -4.41
C ALA A 359 32.24 -20.93 -3.54
N TYR A 360 32.97 -21.95 -3.07
CA TYR A 360 34.23 -21.83 -2.35
C TYR A 360 34.18 -21.06 -1.02
N LYS A 361 32.99 -20.96 -0.39
CA LYS A 361 32.77 -20.31 0.90
C LYS A 361 32.17 -21.29 1.89
N ASP A 362 32.54 -21.13 3.16
CA ASP A 362 32.04 -21.93 4.28
C ASP A 362 30.91 -21.24 5.05
N VAL A 363 30.42 -21.89 6.08
CA VAL A 363 29.36 -21.40 6.94
C VAL A 363 29.73 -20.12 7.70
N ASN A 364 31.01 -19.96 8.10
CA ASN A 364 31.47 -18.79 8.84
C ASN A 364 31.42 -17.55 7.96
N TRP A 365 31.91 -17.68 6.72
CA TRP A 365 31.79 -16.60 5.73
C TRP A 365 30.32 -16.25 5.45
N MET A 366 29.46 -17.27 5.38
CA MET A 366 28.03 -17.03 5.14
C MET A 366 27.36 -16.29 6.31
N MET A 367 27.76 -16.60 7.56
CA MET A 367 27.29 -15.85 8.73
C MET A 367 27.70 -14.37 8.66
N ASP A 368 28.99 -14.09 8.37
CA ASP A 368 29.50 -12.73 8.21
C ASP A 368 28.69 -11.96 7.15
N PHE A 369 28.51 -12.57 6.00
CA PHE A 369 27.76 -11.99 4.88
C PHE A 369 26.28 -11.71 5.20
N CYS A 370 25.60 -12.65 5.88
CA CYS A 370 24.21 -12.44 6.30
C CYS A 370 24.08 -11.31 7.32
N GLU A 371 25.01 -11.22 8.28
CA GLU A 371 25.03 -10.14 9.26
C GLU A 371 25.23 -8.77 8.61
N GLU A 372 26.16 -8.67 7.66
CA GLU A 372 26.41 -7.45 6.89
C GLU A 372 25.16 -7.03 6.10
N MET A 373 24.56 -7.95 5.33
CA MET A 373 23.34 -7.72 4.57
C MET A 373 22.20 -7.24 5.46
N LEU A 374 22.00 -7.84 6.64
CA LEU A 374 20.95 -7.43 7.59
C LEU A 374 21.18 -6.00 8.10
N ARG A 375 22.43 -5.66 8.53
CA ARG A 375 22.78 -4.32 9.02
C ARG A 375 22.56 -3.25 7.94
N GLU A 376 23.07 -3.47 6.75
CA GLU A 376 22.90 -2.51 5.65
C GLU A 376 21.44 -2.34 5.25
N THR A 377 20.69 -3.42 5.19
CA THR A 377 19.27 -3.37 4.84
C THR A 377 18.45 -2.64 5.90
N VAL A 378 18.68 -2.92 7.18
CA VAL A 378 18.03 -2.23 8.29
C VAL A 378 18.37 -0.74 8.28
N GLN A 379 19.66 -0.40 8.16
CA GLN A 379 20.11 0.99 8.07
C GLN A 379 19.48 1.75 6.89
N ALA A 380 19.38 1.10 5.73
CA ALA A 380 18.79 1.70 4.53
C ALA A 380 17.28 1.98 4.67
N VAL A 381 16.55 1.16 5.42
CA VAL A 381 15.10 1.27 5.58
C VAL A 381 14.71 2.19 6.74
N HIS A 382 15.41 2.09 7.86
CA HIS A 382 15.05 2.75 9.12
C HIS A 382 15.96 3.94 9.49
N GLY A 383 17.17 4.00 8.93
CA GLY A 383 18.17 5.01 9.29
C GLY A 383 18.83 4.76 10.65
N SER A 384 18.54 3.64 11.32
CA SER A 384 19.10 3.22 12.61
C SER A 384 19.22 1.72 12.64
N LEU A 385 20.22 1.21 13.38
CA LEU A 385 20.38 -0.22 13.67
C LEU A 385 19.62 -0.64 14.93
N GLN A 386 19.09 0.29 15.71
CA GLN A 386 18.25 0.03 16.87
C GLN A 386 16.80 0.31 16.50
N LEU A 387 15.95 -0.68 16.66
CA LEU A 387 14.53 -0.63 16.35
C LEU A 387 13.70 -0.99 17.58
N GLN A 388 12.60 -0.28 17.78
CA GLN A 388 11.56 -0.68 18.74
C GLN A 388 10.66 -1.74 18.08
N PHE A 389 10.39 -2.83 18.75
CA PHE A 389 9.45 -3.85 18.28
C PHE A 389 8.80 -4.53 19.50
N ASP A 390 7.47 -4.45 19.57
CA ASP A 390 6.65 -5.05 20.63
C ASP A 390 7.11 -4.66 22.07
N GLY A 391 7.52 -3.39 22.22
CA GLY A 391 7.98 -2.83 23.49
C GLY A 391 9.45 -3.12 23.84
N GLU A 392 10.17 -3.84 22.99
CA GLU A 392 11.58 -4.16 23.16
C GLU A 392 12.46 -3.47 22.12
N VAL A 393 13.73 -3.19 22.48
CA VAL A 393 14.74 -2.68 21.54
C VAL A 393 15.47 -3.86 20.90
N ILE A 394 15.35 -3.99 19.57
CA ILE A 394 16.16 -4.93 18.81
C ILE A 394 17.36 -4.17 18.25
N ASP A 395 18.56 -4.59 18.62
CA ASP A 395 19.82 -3.97 18.16
C ASP A 395 20.52 -4.85 17.12
N PHE A 396 20.55 -4.36 15.87
CA PHE A 396 21.22 -5.03 14.74
C PHE A 396 22.71 -4.68 14.62
N SER A 397 23.27 -3.85 15.53
CA SER A 397 24.70 -3.51 15.49
C SER A 397 25.60 -4.72 15.78
N TRP A 398 25.08 -5.69 16.49
CA TRP A 398 25.78 -6.95 16.77
C TRP A 398 24.82 -8.14 16.66
N VAL A 399 25.36 -9.30 16.34
CA VAL A 399 24.63 -10.57 16.23
C VAL A 399 25.34 -11.62 17.08
N GLU A 400 24.61 -12.27 17.95
CA GLU A 400 25.14 -13.36 18.75
C GLU A 400 25.11 -14.66 17.94
N ARG A 401 26.21 -15.41 17.96
CA ARG A 401 26.32 -16.71 17.29
C ARG A 401 26.28 -17.81 18.34
N LEU A 402 25.26 -18.61 18.26
CA LEU A 402 25.02 -19.75 19.15
C LEU A 402 24.93 -21.03 18.34
N SER A 403 25.44 -22.12 18.89
CA SER A 403 25.04 -23.44 18.39
C SER A 403 23.57 -23.70 18.67
N MET A 404 22.94 -24.62 17.94
CA MET A 404 21.55 -24.99 18.17
C MET A 404 21.30 -25.44 19.61
N LYS A 405 22.22 -26.19 20.18
CA LYS A 405 22.17 -26.63 21.59
C LYS A 405 22.18 -25.44 22.56
N GLU A 406 23.12 -24.51 22.40
CA GLU A 406 23.19 -23.29 23.24
C GLU A 406 21.93 -22.44 23.11
N ALA A 407 21.40 -22.26 21.88
CA ALA A 407 20.19 -21.50 21.67
C ALA A 407 18.96 -22.14 22.32
N ILE A 408 18.82 -23.47 22.28
CA ILE A 408 17.73 -24.19 22.94
C ILE A 408 17.85 -24.02 24.45
N ILE A 409 19.03 -24.23 25.03
CA ILE A 409 19.25 -24.12 26.47
C ILE A 409 18.99 -22.69 26.96
N ARG A 410 19.44 -21.69 26.23
CA ARG A 410 19.31 -20.28 26.61
C ARG A 410 17.91 -19.75 26.52
N HIS A 411 17.15 -20.16 25.48
CA HIS A 411 15.82 -19.64 25.19
C HIS A 411 14.69 -20.60 25.57
N GLN A 412 14.97 -21.61 26.41
CA GLN A 412 13.94 -22.50 26.92
C GLN A 412 12.88 -21.71 27.70
N SER A 413 11.61 -22.03 27.46
CA SER A 413 10.51 -21.41 28.18
C SER A 413 10.57 -21.72 29.69
N PRO A 414 10.27 -20.75 30.57
CA PRO A 414 10.12 -21.04 32.03
C PRO A 414 9.14 -22.19 32.32
N ALA A 415 8.16 -22.44 31.46
CA ALA A 415 7.26 -23.58 31.58
C ALA A 415 7.98 -24.94 31.41
N TRP A 416 9.10 -24.97 30.70
CA TRP A 416 9.91 -26.20 30.55
C TRP A 416 10.76 -26.49 31.78
N SER A 417 11.15 -25.48 32.55
CA SER A 417 11.85 -25.65 33.83
C SER A 417 10.99 -26.30 34.92
N MET A 418 9.66 -26.41 34.70
CA MET A 418 8.74 -27.13 35.57
C MET A 418 8.57 -28.62 35.25
N LEU A 419 9.08 -29.04 34.09
CA LEU A 419 9.19 -30.46 33.74
C LEU A 419 10.52 -30.95 34.30
N ASP A 420 10.46 -31.94 35.17
CA ASP A 420 11.56 -32.54 35.95
C ASP A 420 12.98 -32.23 35.47
N SER A 421 13.78 -31.68 36.36
CA SER A 421 15.18 -31.25 36.13
C SER A 421 16.13 -32.35 35.63
N GLU A 422 15.75 -33.62 35.75
CA GLU A 422 16.53 -34.77 35.22
C GLU A 422 16.54 -34.88 33.68
N TYR A 423 15.56 -34.24 32.99
CA TYR A 423 15.46 -34.29 31.52
C TYR A 423 16.24 -33.18 30.80
N PHE A 424 16.78 -32.18 31.50
CA PHE A 424 17.36 -30.98 30.86
C PHE A 424 18.83 -30.73 31.16
N GLU A 425 19.54 -31.68 31.77
CA GLU A 425 20.99 -31.62 31.86
C GLU A 425 21.65 -32.02 30.54
N GLY A 426 21.54 -31.21 29.51
CA GLY A 426 22.38 -31.19 28.30
C GLY A 426 22.60 -32.48 27.50
N ASP A 427 22.62 -33.62 28.17
CA ASP A 427 23.06 -34.92 27.60
C ASP A 427 22.04 -35.54 26.64
N TRP A 428 20.76 -35.28 26.80
CA TRP A 428 19.71 -35.80 25.87
C TRP A 428 19.76 -35.23 24.46
N ILE A 429 20.37 -34.02 24.27
CA ILE A 429 20.58 -33.43 22.94
C ILE A 429 21.71 -34.12 22.18
N GLU A 430 22.56 -34.83 22.90
CA GLU A 430 23.67 -35.59 22.30
C GLU A 430 23.32 -37.07 22.06
N ASP A 431 22.22 -37.59 22.61
CA ASP A 431 21.75 -38.97 22.43
C ASP A 431 20.82 -39.08 21.23
N PRO A 432 21.23 -39.70 20.12
CA PRO A 432 20.40 -39.79 18.90
C PRO A 432 19.29 -40.85 18.98
N ARG A 433 18.91 -41.38 20.13
CA ARG A 433 17.85 -42.38 20.32
C ARG A 433 16.45 -41.80 20.33
#